data_e3a364cc0787a4a44168406de89d80fc
#
_entry.id   e3a364cc0787a4a44168406de89d80fc
#
_cell.length_a   1.000
_cell.length_b   1.000
_cell.length_c   1.000
_cell.angle_alpha   90.00
_cell.angle_beta   90.00
_cell.angle_gamma   90.00
#
_symmetry.space_group_name_H-M   'P 1'
#
loop_
_entity.id
_entity.type
_entity.pdbx_description
1 polymer ?
#
loop_
_entity_poly.entity_id
_entity_poly.type
_entity_poly.pdbx_seq_one_letter_code
_entity_poly.pdbx_strand_id
1 'polypeptide(L)'
;MSIVHPSQFNRRSFLKQIATMGATVMCPPLLQSQPTARSGRGRTQRVSDEIKEFKDEETGARVRRLTFGGSDNVHLYFTSESFIGGGADRVVFASNRSGRFQYHLLEIADGRLVQVTDGQDVLPNMACLSPGGQLFYFDGPVLRAVKLDTLEDRELYRVPEGNRPALPTCTADGRYVAFAYGENRALSTETGRIYSTMAERYYQRPGCVVMRIDTSNGAAIAAWGERAWISHVLIHPRLPNVILFCHEGGSYVTQRMWIVDISVVRGRKAVPLYPQRPNEYCVHEYFTRQGEVGFQYEVEREGKREHYNCFIRHDGTWIRQFLLPGPRPSHIQSNSDNTLVVGDCGYLGPDDKDGRYYMSLMTHAEGRARVRRLCRRVPGDSQYSHGHPVFSLDDKWVLYNSMIGKTHNIYMADVNSIG
;
A
#
# COMPACT_ATOMS: atom_id res chain seq x y z
N MET A 1 -13.24 -39.12 25.94
CA MET A 1 -12.62 -38.08 25.11
C MET A 1 -12.95 -38.37 23.66
N SER A 2 -14.02 -37.78 23.15
CA SER A 2 -14.49 -38.04 21.78
C SER A 2 -13.80 -37.06 20.84
N ILE A 3 -13.07 -37.57 19.88
CA ILE A 3 -12.40 -36.84 18.82
C ILE A 3 -13.50 -36.41 17.82
N VAL A 4 -13.77 -35.11 17.74
CA VAL A 4 -14.67 -34.55 16.73
C VAL A 4 -13.90 -34.47 15.41
N HIS A 5 -14.32 -35.25 14.41
CA HIS A 5 -13.82 -35.18 13.04
C HIS A 5 -14.15 -33.84 12.40
N PRO A 6 -13.22 -33.16 11.70
CA PRO A 6 -13.53 -31.96 10.95
C PRO A 6 -14.46 -32.31 9.79
N SER A 7 -15.59 -31.61 9.71
CA SER A 7 -16.59 -31.73 8.65
C SER A 7 -15.96 -31.61 7.27
N GLN A 8 -16.29 -32.53 6.39
CA GLN A 8 -15.87 -32.59 4.99
C GLN A 8 -16.25 -31.30 4.26
N PHE A 9 -15.27 -30.46 4.01
CA PHE A 9 -15.45 -29.25 3.20
C PHE A 9 -15.54 -29.67 1.73
N ASN A 10 -16.69 -29.39 1.10
CA ASN A 10 -16.96 -29.81 -0.26
C ASN A 10 -16.17 -28.99 -1.28
N ARG A 11 -14.99 -29.46 -1.72
CA ARG A 11 -14.15 -28.87 -2.77
C ARG A 11 -14.94 -28.47 -4.03
N ARG A 12 -16.03 -29.20 -4.33
CA ARG A 12 -16.87 -28.92 -5.51
C ARG A 12 -17.67 -27.63 -5.40
N SER A 13 -18.07 -27.19 -4.19
CA SER A 13 -18.78 -25.92 -4.00
C SER A 13 -17.88 -24.71 -4.20
N PHE A 14 -16.64 -24.77 -3.70
CA PHE A 14 -15.68 -23.69 -3.86
C PHE A 14 -15.20 -23.58 -5.32
N LEU A 15 -14.90 -24.70 -5.96
CA LEU A 15 -14.53 -24.73 -7.38
C LEU A 15 -15.70 -24.37 -8.31
N LYS A 16 -16.96 -24.63 -7.90
CA LYS A 16 -18.12 -24.12 -8.65
C LYS A 16 -18.24 -22.61 -8.57
N GLN A 17 -17.96 -21.98 -7.44
CA GLN A 17 -17.92 -20.51 -7.34
C GLN A 17 -16.82 -19.92 -8.24
N ILE A 18 -15.64 -20.55 -8.35
CA ILE A 18 -14.58 -20.12 -9.27
C ILE A 18 -14.94 -20.43 -10.73
N ALA A 19 -15.54 -21.59 -11.01
CA ALA A 19 -15.93 -21.97 -12.37
C ALA A 19 -17.10 -21.15 -12.94
N THR A 20 -18.00 -20.66 -12.07
CA THR A 20 -19.10 -19.76 -12.46
C THR A 20 -18.62 -18.31 -12.68
N MET A 21 -17.45 -17.94 -12.13
CA MET A 21 -16.84 -16.61 -12.33
C MET A 21 -15.97 -16.49 -13.59
N GLY A 22 -15.75 -17.57 -14.33
CA GLY A 22 -15.07 -17.57 -15.64
C GLY A 22 -15.92 -17.02 -16.79
N ALA A 23 -17.19 -16.76 -16.58
CA ALA A 23 -18.01 -15.94 -17.45
C ALA A 23 -17.81 -14.47 -17.04
N THR A 24 -17.51 -13.59 -17.99
CA THR A 24 -17.59 -12.14 -17.83
C THR A 24 -18.94 -11.84 -17.18
N VAL A 25 -18.99 -11.62 -15.87
CA VAL A 25 -20.19 -11.16 -15.22
C VAL A 25 -20.37 -9.72 -15.68
N MET A 26 -21.11 -9.54 -16.78
CA MET A 26 -21.68 -8.25 -17.10
C MET A 26 -22.62 -7.91 -15.97
N CYS A 27 -22.18 -7.07 -15.04
CA CYS A 27 -23.11 -6.42 -14.12
C CYS A 27 -24.21 -5.77 -14.97
N PRO A 28 -25.49 -5.92 -14.59
CA PRO A 28 -26.54 -5.14 -15.22
C PRO A 28 -26.13 -3.66 -15.17
N PRO A 29 -26.50 -2.84 -16.18
CA PRO A 29 -26.15 -1.44 -16.16
C PRO A 29 -26.62 -0.86 -14.84
N LEU A 30 -25.66 -0.38 -14.04
CA LEU A 30 -25.93 0.29 -12.78
C LEU A 30 -26.93 1.39 -13.09
N LEU A 31 -28.13 1.29 -12.53
CA LEU A 31 -29.05 2.42 -12.44
C LEU A 31 -28.20 3.59 -11.94
N GLN A 32 -28.02 4.60 -12.77
CA GLN A 32 -27.38 5.83 -12.38
C GLN A 32 -28.21 6.41 -11.24
N SER A 33 -27.88 6.04 -10.01
CA SER A 33 -28.39 6.75 -8.85
C SER A 33 -27.87 8.18 -9.00
N GLN A 34 -28.78 9.13 -9.15
CA GLN A 34 -28.43 10.54 -9.11
C GLN A 34 -27.57 10.78 -7.87
N PRO A 35 -26.47 11.52 -7.97
CA PRO A 35 -25.61 11.78 -6.84
C PRO A 35 -26.43 12.57 -5.81
N THR A 36 -26.88 11.91 -4.75
CA THR A 36 -27.33 12.60 -3.55
C THR A 36 -26.12 13.35 -3.01
N ALA A 37 -26.19 14.69 -3.04
CA ALA A 37 -25.13 15.54 -2.52
C ALA A 37 -24.83 15.13 -1.08
N ARG A 38 -23.71 14.42 -0.86
CA ARG A 38 -23.30 13.98 0.46
C ARG A 38 -22.71 15.20 1.19
N SER A 39 -23.12 15.41 2.44
CA SER A 39 -22.99 16.66 3.21
C SER A 39 -21.58 17.10 3.59
N GLY A 40 -20.53 16.43 3.18
CA GLY A 40 -19.13 16.75 3.50
C GLY A 40 -18.22 16.90 2.29
N ARG A 41 -18.56 16.30 1.15
CA ARG A 41 -17.75 16.35 -0.07
C ARG A 41 -17.70 17.75 -0.65
N GLY A 42 -16.50 18.21 -1.02
CA GLY A 42 -16.25 19.56 -1.52
C GLY A 42 -16.13 20.62 -0.43
N ARG A 43 -16.27 20.26 0.85
CA ARG A 43 -15.98 21.18 1.94
C ARG A 43 -14.52 21.61 1.86
N THR A 44 -14.32 22.91 1.77
CA THR A 44 -13.00 23.53 1.67
C THR A 44 -12.67 24.27 2.96
N GLN A 45 -11.44 24.13 3.42
CA GLN A 45 -10.88 24.91 4.54
C GLN A 45 -9.45 25.31 4.21
N ARG A 46 -8.94 26.33 4.92
CA ARG A 46 -7.54 26.70 4.85
C ARG A 46 -6.80 26.17 6.07
N VAL A 47 -5.66 25.55 5.81
CA VAL A 47 -4.77 24.95 6.83
C VAL A 47 -3.34 25.47 6.69
N SER A 48 -3.18 26.69 6.14
CA SER A 48 -1.86 27.32 5.97
C SER A 48 -1.06 27.39 7.27
N ASP A 49 -1.73 27.59 8.41
CA ASP A 49 -1.08 27.65 9.73
C ASP A 49 -0.59 26.29 10.23
N GLU A 50 -1.10 25.18 9.67
CA GLU A 50 -0.60 23.84 9.94
C GLU A 50 0.72 23.58 9.21
N ILE A 51 0.93 24.21 8.05
CA ILE A 51 2.11 24.01 7.20
C ILE A 51 3.27 24.79 7.77
N LYS A 52 4.36 24.10 8.10
CA LYS A 52 5.56 24.72 8.65
C LYS A 52 6.81 24.14 8.00
N GLU A 53 7.68 25.00 7.50
CA GLU A 53 9.00 24.60 7.00
C GLU A 53 10.07 24.84 8.08
N PHE A 54 10.99 23.91 8.20
CA PHE A 54 12.13 23.98 9.12
C PHE A 54 13.29 23.11 8.59
N LYS A 55 14.46 23.26 9.21
CA LYS A 55 15.60 22.37 8.98
C LYS A 55 15.61 21.29 10.06
N ASP A 56 15.82 20.04 9.67
CA ASP A 56 16.12 18.96 10.61
C ASP A 56 17.41 19.27 11.36
N GLU A 57 17.38 19.20 12.68
CA GLU A 57 18.47 19.64 13.54
C GLU A 57 19.76 18.82 13.38
N GLU A 58 19.65 17.55 12.95
CA GLU A 58 20.77 16.64 12.87
C GLU A 58 21.31 16.50 11.46
N THR A 59 20.43 16.46 10.47
CA THR A 59 20.83 16.25 9.06
C THR A 59 20.93 17.55 8.28
N GLY A 60 20.30 18.61 8.77
CA GLY A 60 20.16 19.88 8.05
C GLY A 60 19.12 19.83 6.91
N ALA A 61 18.46 18.70 6.72
CA ALA A 61 17.46 18.54 5.68
C ALA A 61 16.32 19.58 5.81
N ARG A 62 15.89 20.13 4.68
CA ARG A 62 14.70 20.96 4.62
C ARG A 62 13.46 20.08 4.73
N VAL A 63 12.63 20.32 5.75
CA VAL A 63 11.44 19.56 6.05
C VAL A 63 10.23 20.47 6.09
N ARG A 64 9.12 20.02 5.52
CA ARG A 64 7.80 20.64 5.67
C ARG A 64 6.88 19.71 6.43
N ARG A 65 6.33 20.19 7.53
CA ARG A 65 5.15 19.59 8.14
C ARG A 65 3.93 20.09 7.38
N LEU A 66 3.07 19.20 6.90
CA LEU A 66 1.89 19.55 6.10
C LEU A 66 0.61 19.59 6.93
N THR A 67 0.57 18.86 8.05
CA THR A 67 -0.62 18.76 8.92
C THR A 67 -0.24 18.95 10.38
N PHE A 68 -1.18 19.50 11.16
CA PHE A 68 -1.02 19.72 12.61
C PHE A 68 -2.38 19.76 13.30
N GLY A 69 -2.40 19.53 14.61
CA GLY A 69 -3.61 19.63 15.42
C GLY A 69 -4.02 18.31 16.07
N GLY A 70 -5.29 18.22 16.49
CA GLY A 70 -5.83 17.10 17.24
C GLY A 70 -6.35 15.92 16.39
N SER A 71 -6.22 16.01 15.05
CA SER A 71 -6.71 15.00 14.14
C SER A 71 -5.58 14.09 13.65
N ASP A 72 -5.91 12.82 13.41
CA ASP A 72 -5.01 11.92 12.71
C ASP A 72 -5.02 12.21 11.21
N ASN A 73 -3.83 12.27 10.62
CA ASN A 73 -3.62 12.51 9.21
C ASN A 73 -2.63 11.46 8.68
N VAL A 74 -3.05 10.68 7.70
CA VAL A 74 -2.29 9.53 7.19
C VAL A 74 -2.28 9.58 5.67
N HIS A 75 -1.10 9.67 5.04
CA HIS A 75 -1.04 9.60 3.57
C HIS A 75 -1.27 8.16 3.09
N LEU A 76 -1.37 7.95 1.77
CA LEU A 76 -1.64 6.64 1.19
C LEU A 76 -0.50 5.68 1.49
N TYR A 77 -0.80 4.39 1.39
CA TYR A 77 0.21 3.35 1.63
C TYR A 77 1.34 3.42 0.59
N PHE A 78 2.56 3.08 0.96
CA PHE A 78 3.76 3.24 0.13
C PHE A 78 3.71 2.55 -1.25
N THR A 79 2.77 1.65 -1.46
CA THR A 79 2.54 1.00 -2.77
C THR A 79 1.70 1.85 -3.72
N SER A 80 1.24 3.03 -3.28
CA SER A 80 0.45 3.98 -4.05
C SER A 80 1.13 5.34 -4.11
N GLU A 81 0.86 6.09 -5.17
CA GLU A 81 1.17 7.51 -5.20
C GLU A 81 0.31 8.26 -4.18
N SER A 82 0.86 9.35 -3.61
CA SER A 82 0.10 10.30 -2.78
C SER A 82 0.10 11.71 -3.38
N PHE A 83 0.95 11.96 -4.38
CA PHE A 83 1.04 13.22 -5.11
C PHE A 83 0.27 13.16 -6.43
N ILE A 84 -0.21 14.32 -6.90
CA ILE A 84 -0.85 14.48 -8.21
C ILE A 84 -0.28 15.68 -8.96
N GLY A 85 -0.39 15.69 -10.28
CA GLY A 85 -0.09 16.85 -11.11
C GLY A 85 1.37 17.04 -11.50
N GLY A 86 2.21 16.02 -11.41
CA GLY A 86 3.57 16.01 -11.97
C GLY A 86 4.66 16.59 -11.06
N GLY A 87 4.33 17.04 -9.84
CA GLY A 87 5.29 17.61 -8.88
C GLY A 87 4.96 17.23 -7.43
N ALA A 88 5.27 18.17 -6.53
CA ALA A 88 5.07 18.02 -5.09
C ALA A 88 4.04 19.00 -4.51
N ASP A 89 3.21 19.64 -5.34
CA ASP A 89 2.36 20.76 -4.93
C ASP A 89 1.01 20.31 -4.34
N ARG A 90 0.56 19.11 -4.66
CA ARG A 90 -0.74 18.59 -4.23
C ARG A 90 -0.62 17.18 -3.68
N VAL A 91 -1.21 16.96 -2.50
CA VAL A 91 -1.15 15.70 -1.77
C VAL A 91 -2.53 15.22 -1.38
N VAL A 92 -2.80 13.90 -1.57
CA VAL A 92 -4.00 13.23 -1.08
C VAL A 92 -3.66 12.44 0.17
N PHE A 93 -4.50 12.56 1.20
CA PHE A 93 -4.35 11.84 2.46
C PHE A 93 -5.70 11.62 3.16
N ALA A 94 -5.75 10.66 4.08
CA ALA A 94 -6.88 10.45 4.97
C ALA A 94 -6.74 11.28 6.23
N SER A 95 -7.84 11.88 6.70
CA SER A 95 -7.91 12.61 7.97
C SER A 95 -9.24 12.40 8.66
N ASN A 96 -9.23 12.29 9.99
CA ASN A 96 -10.44 12.20 10.81
C ASN A 96 -10.95 13.55 11.32
N ARG A 97 -10.45 14.67 10.78
CA ARG A 97 -10.82 16.06 11.18
C ARG A 97 -12.29 16.41 11.02
N SER A 98 -13.04 15.65 10.22
CA SER A 98 -14.50 15.77 10.09
C SER A 98 -15.29 14.82 11.00
N GLY A 99 -14.65 14.27 12.04
CA GLY A 99 -15.25 13.32 13.00
C GLY A 99 -15.07 11.85 12.63
N ARG A 100 -14.74 11.55 11.38
CA ARG A 100 -14.37 10.22 10.88
C ARG A 100 -13.35 10.35 9.76
N PHE A 101 -12.65 9.27 9.43
CA PHE A 101 -11.70 9.32 8.33
C PHE A 101 -12.39 9.60 7.00
N GLN A 102 -11.85 10.59 6.29
CA GLN A 102 -12.18 10.94 4.91
C GLN A 102 -10.90 11.26 4.16
N TYR A 103 -10.88 11.07 2.86
CA TYR A 103 -9.76 11.52 2.04
C TYR A 103 -9.89 13.01 1.73
N HIS A 104 -8.75 13.69 1.75
CA HIS A 104 -8.63 15.13 1.50
C HIS A 104 -7.55 15.37 0.46
N LEU A 105 -7.73 16.42 -0.33
CA LEU A 105 -6.73 16.98 -1.24
C LEU A 105 -6.20 18.27 -0.66
N LEU A 106 -4.89 18.36 -0.44
CA LEU A 106 -4.19 19.55 0.03
C LEU A 106 -3.43 20.21 -1.14
N GLU A 107 -3.72 21.47 -1.41
CA GLU A 107 -2.89 22.38 -2.20
C GLU A 107 -1.85 22.98 -1.25
N ILE A 108 -0.59 22.60 -1.36
CA ILE A 108 0.45 22.95 -0.37
C ILE A 108 0.78 24.44 -0.40
N ALA A 109 0.75 25.08 -1.58
CA ALA A 109 1.17 26.46 -1.76
C ALA A 109 0.34 27.48 -0.95
N ASP A 110 -0.96 27.25 -0.84
CA ASP A 110 -1.90 28.16 -0.16
C ASP A 110 -2.63 27.53 1.03
N GLY A 111 -2.35 26.26 1.31
CA GLY A 111 -3.00 25.52 2.40
C GLY A 111 -4.48 25.25 2.16
N ARG A 112 -4.95 25.26 0.92
CA ARG A 112 -6.32 24.90 0.59
C ARG A 112 -6.52 23.40 0.72
N LEU A 113 -7.39 22.97 1.62
CA LEU A 113 -7.73 21.59 1.89
C LEU A 113 -9.18 21.32 1.49
N VAL A 114 -9.37 20.35 0.61
CA VAL A 114 -10.71 19.95 0.11
C VAL A 114 -11.02 18.54 0.57
N GLN A 115 -12.16 18.34 1.24
CA GLN A 115 -12.65 17.00 1.55
C GLN A 115 -13.14 16.32 0.27
N VAL A 116 -12.53 15.19 -0.11
CA VAL A 116 -12.77 14.48 -1.37
C VAL A 116 -13.86 13.41 -1.22
N THR A 117 -13.90 12.74 -0.06
CA THR A 117 -14.85 11.65 0.20
C THR A 117 -15.83 12.02 1.31
N ASP A 118 -16.96 11.30 1.37
CA ASP A 118 -17.97 11.41 2.45
C ASP A 118 -18.62 10.04 2.70
N GLY A 119 -17.75 9.02 2.85
CA GLY A 119 -18.19 7.66 3.15
C GLY A 119 -18.52 7.44 4.63
N GLN A 120 -19.16 6.34 4.92
CA GLN A 120 -19.54 5.97 6.29
C GLN A 120 -18.45 5.15 7.00
N ASP A 121 -17.70 4.35 6.22
CA ASP A 121 -16.67 3.42 6.72
C ASP A 121 -15.39 3.53 5.87
N VAL A 122 -14.90 4.76 5.69
CA VAL A 122 -13.65 5.03 4.97
C VAL A 122 -12.48 4.75 5.90
N LEU A 123 -11.59 3.84 5.49
CA LEU A 123 -10.41 3.49 6.25
C LEU A 123 -9.17 4.18 5.66
N PRO A 124 -8.28 4.75 6.49
CA PRO A 124 -6.99 5.22 6.01
C PRO A 124 -6.18 4.04 5.44
N ASN A 125 -5.30 4.32 4.47
CA ASN A 125 -4.49 3.33 3.74
C ASN A 125 -5.28 2.33 2.85
N MET A 126 -6.62 2.38 2.79
CA MET A 126 -7.43 1.51 1.94
C MET A 126 -7.82 2.22 0.64
N ALA A 127 -6.84 2.86 0.02
CA ALA A 127 -7.01 3.58 -1.25
C ALA A 127 -5.74 3.55 -2.10
N CYS A 128 -5.91 3.81 -3.39
CA CYS A 128 -4.82 4.11 -4.32
C CYS A 128 -5.19 5.29 -5.22
N LEU A 129 -4.16 5.97 -5.70
CA LEU A 129 -4.26 7.19 -6.47
C LEU A 129 -3.54 7.03 -7.81
N SER A 130 -4.22 7.34 -8.92
CA SER A 130 -3.54 7.48 -10.21
C SER A 130 -2.90 8.88 -10.33
N PRO A 131 -1.75 9.03 -10.99
CA PRO A 131 -1.15 10.34 -11.27
C PRO A 131 -2.10 11.32 -11.98
N GLY A 132 -3.07 10.80 -12.72
CA GLY A 132 -4.12 11.58 -13.40
C GLY A 132 -5.23 12.09 -12.49
N GLY A 133 -5.14 11.91 -11.17
CA GLY A 133 -6.09 12.47 -10.20
C GLY A 133 -7.39 11.68 -10.04
N GLN A 134 -7.35 10.37 -10.22
CA GLN A 134 -8.44 9.47 -9.79
C GLN A 134 -8.03 8.76 -8.50
N LEU A 135 -8.81 8.95 -7.44
CA LEU A 135 -8.69 8.23 -6.18
C LEU A 135 -9.66 7.05 -6.18
N PHE A 136 -9.13 5.86 -5.91
CA PHE A 136 -9.91 4.63 -5.71
C PHE A 136 -9.81 4.25 -4.24
N TYR A 137 -10.95 4.08 -3.57
CA TYR A 137 -10.99 3.84 -2.13
C TYR A 137 -12.10 2.87 -1.75
N PHE A 138 -11.96 2.25 -0.59
CA PHE A 138 -13.02 1.46 0.00
C PHE A 138 -13.82 2.29 1.01
N ASP A 139 -15.16 2.21 0.88
CA ASP A 139 -16.16 2.62 1.88
C ASP A 139 -16.84 1.35 2.38
N GLY A 140 -16.35 0.78 3.47
CA GLY A 140 -16.71 -0.57 3.89
C GLY A 140 -16.40 -1.60 2.80
N PRO A 141 -17.38 -2.39 2.33
CA PRO A 141 -17.16 -3.38 1.29
C PRO A 141 -17.20 -2.80 -0.14
N VAL A 142 -17.39 -1.50 -0.31
CA VAL A 142 -17.63 -0.87 -1.62
C VAL A 142 -16.39 -0.19 -2.13
N LEU A 143 -15.83 -0.69 -3.25
CA LEU A 143 -14.82 0.02 -4.02
C LEU A 143 -15.47 1.17 -4.77
N ARG A 144 -14.98 2.37 -4.58
CA ARG A 144 -15.44 3.61 -5.19
C ARG A 144 -14.32 4.30 -5.95
N ALA A 145 -14.68 5.10 -6.94
CA ALA A 145 -13.78 5.99 -7.65
C ALA A 145 -14.27 7.42 -7.53
N VAL A 146 -13.36 8.35 -7.19
CA VAL A 146 -13.64 9.78 -7.21
C VAL A 146 -12.61 10.51 -8.06
N LYS A 147 -13.06 11.40 -8.96
CA LYS A 147 -12.20 12.31 -9.71
C LYS A 147 -11.92 13.53 -8.84
N LEU A 148 -10.65 13.86 -8.64
CA LEU A 148 -10.25 14.93 -7.70
C LEU A 148 -10.58 16.34 -8.20
N ASP A 149 -10.74 16.54 -9.50
CA ASP A 149 -11.06 17.84 -10.13
C ASP A 149 -12.56 18.17 -10.05
N THR A 150 -13.42 17.17 -10.26
CA THR A 150 -14.88 17.36 -10.32
C THR A 150 -15.59 16.86 -9.05
N LEU A 151 -14.91 16.08 -8.22
CA LEU A 151 -15.46 15.37 -7.07
C LEU A 151 -16.60 14.38 -7.45
N GLU A 152 -16.68 14.00 -8.74
CA GLU A 152 -17.57 12.96 -9.22
C GLU A 152 -17.15 11.62 -8.61
N ASP A 153 -18.05 11.00 -7.84
CA ASP A 153 -17.80 9.78 -7.10
C ASP A 153 -18.82 8.71 -7.51
N ARG A 154 -18.35 7.51 -7.81
CA ARG A 154 -19.18 6.39 -8.23
C ARG A 154 -18.73 5.07 -7.63
N GLU A 155 -19.65 4.15 -7.46
CA GLU A 155 -19.37 2.76 -7.10
C GLU A 155 -18.78 2.04 -8.32
N LEU A 156 -17.72 1.25 -8.09
CA LEU A 156 -17.12 0.39 -9.10
C LEU A 156 -17.39 -1.09 -8.85
N TYR A 157 -17.34 -1.51 -7.59
CA TYR A 157 -17.49 -2.91 -7.23
C TYR A 157 -17.94 -3.04 -5.77
N ARG A 158 -18.68 -4.09 -5.47
CA ARG A 158 -19.06 -4.45 -4.10
C ARG A 158 -18.50 -5.83 -3.77
N VAL A 159 -17.69 -5.89 -2.74
CA VAL A 159 -17.17 -7.16 -2.19
C VAL A 159 -18.31 -8.00 -1.67
N PRO A 160 -18.36 -9.31 -2.00
CA PRO A 160 -19.42 -10.19 -1.53
C PRO A 160 -19.52 -10.24 0.00
N GLU A 161 -20.73 -10.40 0.51
CA GLU A 161 -21.00 -10.51 1.95
C GLU A 161 -20.13 -11.59 2.60
N GLY A 162 -19.74 -11.38 3.86
CA GLY A 162 -18.85 -12.28 4.59
C GLY A 162 -17.38 -12.15 4.24
N ASN A 163 -17.00 -11.22 3.36
CA ASN A 163 -15.61 -10.96 2.98
C ASN A 163 -15.19 -9.54 3.34
N ARG A 164 -13.86 -9.34 3.46
CA ARG A 164 -13.23 -8.03 3.67
C ARG A 164 -12.26 -7.72 2.52
N PRO A 165 -12.25 -6.48 2.01
CA PRO A 165 -11.26 -6.07 1.02
C PRO A 165 -9.86 -5.95 1.64
N ALA A 166 -8.85 -6.14 0.80
CA ALA A 166 -7.47 -5.77 1.05
C ALA A 166 -7.10 -4.53 0.22
N LEU A 167 -5.89 -4.00 0.47
CA LEU A 167 -5.35 -2.80 -0.15
C LEU A 167 -5.48 -2.81 -1.69
N PRO A 168 -6.08 -1.77 -2.30
CA PRO A 168 -6.13 -1.63 -3.76
C PRO A 168 -4.87 -1.00 -4.32
N THR A 169 -4.56 -1.31 -5.58
CA THR A 169 -3.60 -0.59 -6.42
C THR A 169 -4.18 -0.35 -7.81
N CYS A 170 -3.66 0.62 -8.54
CA CYS A 170 -4.15 0.95 -9.87
C CYS A 170 -3.03 1.06 -10.90
N THR A 171 -3.38 0.93 -12.19
CA THR A 171 -2.48 1.27 -13.30
C THR A 171 -2.18 2.77 -13.32
N ALA A 172 -1.05 3.17 -13.91
CA ALA A 172 -0.64 4.59 -13.95
C ALA A 172 -1.66 5.50 -14.66
N ASP A 173 -2.39 4.97 -15.63
CA ASP A 173 -3.47 5.68 -16.35
C ASP A 173 -4.81 5.67 -15.58
N GLY A 174 -4.90 4.96 -14.45
CA GLY A 174 -6.12 4.81 -13.67
C GLY A 174 -7.21 3.95 -14.33
N ARG A 175 -6.89 3.27 -15.45
CA ARG A 175 -7.86 2.47 -16.19
C ARG A 175 -8.25 1.18 -15.46
N TYR A 176 -7.36 0.60 -14.68
CA TYR A 176 -7.61 -0.65 -13.96
C TYR A 176 -7.19 -0.53 -12.50
N VAL A 177 -8.01 -1.16 -11.64
CA VAL A 177 -7.72 -1.32 -10.20
C VAL A 177 -7.66 -2.80 -9.88
N ALA A 178 -6.66 -3.22 -9.11
CA ALA A 178 -6.57 -4.55 -8.57
C ALA A 178 -6.57 -4.52 -7.04
N PHE A 179 -7.20 -5.51 -6.44
CA PHE A 179 -7.25 -5.74 -4.99
C PHE A 179 -7.55 -7.21 -4.71
N ALA A 180 -7.43 -7.63 -3.46
CA ALA A 180 -8.02 -8.90 -3.02
C ALA A 180 -9.20 -8.66 -2.09
N TYR A 181 -10.04 -9.66 -1.95
CA TYR A 181 -10.90 -9.81 -0.79
C TYR A 181 -10.77 -11.22 -0.25
N GLY A 182 -11.01 -11.37 1.03
CA GLY A 182 -10.93 -12.67 1.70
C GLY A 182 -12.02 -12.86 2.74
N GLU A 183 -12.27 -14.13 3.09
CA GLU A 183 -13.24 -14.50 4.13
C GLU A 183 -12.98 -13.71 5.42
N ASN A 184 -14.01 -13.06 5.94
CA ASN A 184 -13.97 -12.37 7.22
C ASN A 184 -14.12 -13.39 8.34
N ARG A 185 -13.00 -13.83 8.91
CA ARG A 185 -12.96 -14.80 10.01
C ARG A 185 -12.71 -14.10 11.33
N ALA A 186 -13.40 -14.54 12.38
CA ALA A 186 -13.15 -14.07 13.72
C ALA A 186 -11.71 -14.40 14.14
N LEU A 187 -11.09 -13.49 14.87
CA LEU A 187 -9.73 -13.59 15.36
C LEU A 187 -9.76 -13.58 16.90
N SER A 188 -9.15 -14.57 17.52
CA SER A 188 -9.08 -14.73 18.98
C SER A 188 -7.88 -14.02 19.59
N THR A 189 -6.83 -13.76 18.80
CA THR A 189 -5.58 -13.13 19.25
C THR A 189 -5.53 -11.62 19.02
N GLU A 190 -6.66 -10.98 18.66
CA GLU A 190 -6.71 -9.53 18.43
C GLU A 190 -6.59 -8.76 19.74
N THR A 191 -5.47 -8.07 19.94
CA THR A 191 -5.16 -7.28 21.13
C THR A 191 -5.04 -5.78 20.85
N GLY A 192 -5.27 -5.34 19.61
CA GLY A 192 -4.99 -3.99 19.13
C GLY A 192 -3.51 -3.71 18.87
N ARG A 193 -2.60 -4.61 19.26
CA ARG A 193 -1.18 -4.49 18.91
C ARG A 193 -0.95 -4.91 17.48
N ILE A 194 -0.08 -4.18 16.79
CA ILE A 194 0.34 -4.51 15.44
C ILE A 194 0.87 -5.94 15.37
N TYR A 195 0.46 -6.69 14.35
CA TYR A 195 0.83 -8.09 14.12
C TYR A 195 0.33 -9.13 15.14
N SER A 196 -0.46 -8.77 16.14
CA SER A 196 -0.97 -9.75 17.13
C SER A 196 -1.75 -10.91 16.50
N THR A 197 -2.42 -10.66 15.40
CA THR A 197 -3.25 -11.66 14.68
C THR A 197 -2.52 -12.37 13.54
N MET A 198 -1.24 -12.11 13.30
CA MET A 198 -0.53 -12.58 12.11
C MET A 198 -0.50 -14.11 12.00
N ALA A 199 -0.11 -14.79 13.07
CA ALA A 199 -0.05 -16.25 13.11
C ALA A 199 -1.44 -16.87 12.89
N GLU A 200 -2.45 -16.36 13.60
CA GLU A 200 -3.82 -16.86 13.51
C GLU A 200 -4.38 -16.74 12.09
N ARG A 201 -4.27 -15.57 11.46
CA ARG A 201 -4.69 -15.36 10.06
C ARG A 201 -3.99 -16.29 9.09
N TYR A 202 -2.68 -16.46 9.26
CA TYR A 202 -1.90 -17.38 8.43
C TYR A 202 -2.42 -18.81 8.52
N TYR A 203 -2.61 -19.33 9.74
CA TYR A 203 -3.08 -20.71 9.95
C TYR A 203 -4.56 -20.92 9.62
N GLN A 204 -5.40 -19.90 9.74
CA GLN A 204 -6.80 -19.96 9.32
C GLN A 204 -6.95 -20.17 7.80
N ARG A 205 -5.97 -19.80 6.98
CA ARG A 205 -5.97 -19.93 5.53
C ARG A 205 -7.31 -19.50 4.92
N PRO A 206 -7.69 -18.22 5.04
CA PRO A 206 -8.96 -17.74 4.49
C PRO A 206 -9.01 -17.97 2.98
N GLY A 207 -10.19 -18.23 2.45
CA GLY A 207 -10.41 -18.18 1.01
C GLY A 207 -10.27 -16.73 0.53
N CYS A 208 -9.30 -16.46 -0.34
CA CYS A 208 -9.05 -15.13 -0.90
C CYS A 208 -9.21 -15.14 -2.42
N VAL A 209 -9.68 -14.02 -2.97
CA VAL A 209 -9.83 -13.79 -4.42
C VAL A 209 -9.13 -12.50 -4.79
N VAL A 210 -8.23 -12.58 -5.76
CA VAL A 210 -7.57 -11.42 -6.40
C VAL A 210 -8.44 -10.95 -7.56
N MET A 211 -8.79 -9.68 -7.58
CA MET A 211 -9.69 -9.05 -8.55
C MET A 211 -8.97 -8.00 -9.37
N ARG A 212 -9.39 -7.82 -10.62
CA ARG A 212 -9.12 -6.64 -11.44
C ARG A 212 -10.43 -6.03 -11.91
N ILE A 213 -10.57 -4.73 -11.78
CA ILE A 213 -11.74 -3.96 -12.20
C ILE A 213 -11.32 -3.01 -13.33
N ASP A 214 -12.05 -2.99 -14.43
CA ASP A 214 -11.99 -1.93 -15.43
C ASP A 214 -12.77 -0.72 -14.92
N THR A 215 -12.07 0.35 -14.64
CA THR A 215 -12.67 1.54 -14.01
C THR A 215 -13.61 2.30 -14.93
N SER A 216 -13.59 2.08 -16.24
CA SER A 216 -14.47 2.79 -17.18
C SER A 216 -15.91 2.26 -17.21
N ASN A 217 -16.08 0.96 -16.94
CA ASN A 217 -17.38 0.28 -17.07
C ASN A 217 -17.73 -0.65 -15.90
N GLY A 218 -16.82 -0.80 -14.91
CA GLY A 218 -17.01 -1.68 -13.75
C GLY A 218 -16.84 -3.18 -14.05
N ALA A 219 -16.37 -3.55 -15.25
CA ALA A 219 -16.16 -4.96 -15.57
C ALA A 219 -15.10 -5.58 -14.64
N ALA A 220 -15.48 -6.67 -13.99
CA ALA A 220 -14.69 -7.34 -12.96
C ALA A 220 -14.18 -8.70 -13.45
N ILE A 221 -12.91 -8.98 -13.20
CA ILE A 221 -12.28 -10.27 -13.48
C ILE A 221 -11.68 -10.82 -12.20
N ALA A 222 -12.03 -12.05 -11.83
CA ALA A 222 -11.28 -12.82 -10.84
C ALA A 222 -9.96 -13.28 -11.48
N ALA A 223 -8.86 -12.66 -11.05
CA ALA A 223 -7.52 -12.96 -11.56
C ALA A 223 -7.00 -14.28 -11.01
N TRP A 224 -7.18 -14.50 -9.70
CA TRP A 224 -6.74 -15.69 -8.97
C TRP A 224 -7.64 -15.95 -7.76
N GLY A 225 -7.68 -17.17 -7.28
CA GLY A 225 -8.39 -17.53 -6.06
C GLY A 225 -7.79 -18.75 -5.40
N GLU A 226 -7.55 -18.66 -4.09
CA GLU A 226 -6.95 -19.75 -3.31
C GLU A 226 -7.24 -19.62 -1.81
N ARG A 227 -6.83 -20.63 -1.06
CA ARG A 227 -6.90 -20.60 0.41
C ARG A 227 -5.54 -20.24 1.00
N ALA A 228 -5.29 -18.93 1.01
CA ALA A 228 -4.12 -18.30 1.64
C ALA A 228 -4.50 -16.89 2.06
N TRP A 229 -3.87 -16.35 3.09
CA TRP A 229 -4.04 -14.95 3.42
C TRP A 229 -3.27 -14.09 2.42
N ILE A 230 -4.00 -13.36 1.57
CA ILE A 230 -3.47 -12.40 0.59
C ILE A 230 -3.75 -11.00 1.11
N SER A 231 -2.72 -10.16 1.27
CA SER A 231 -2.86 -8.79 1.77
C SER A 231 -2.44 -7.71 0.77
N HIS A 232 -1.33 -7.89 0.08
CA HIS A 232 -0.86 -6.98 -0.96
C HIS A 232 -1.22 -7.52 -2.32
N VAL A 233 -1.93 -6.72 -3.10
CA VAL A 233 -2.20 -6.98 -4.52
C VAL A 233 -1.76 -5.75 -5.30
N LEU A 234 -0.85 -5.96 -6.23
CA LEU A 234 -0.19 -4.91 -6.98
C LEU A 234 -0.42 -5.16 -8.46
N ILE A 235 -1.11 -4.25 -9.14
CA ILE A 235 -1.22 -4.30 -10.59
C ILE A 235 0.00 -3.62 -11.22
N HIS A 236 0.57 -4.23 -12.25
CA HIS A 236 1.68 -3.62 -12.97
C HIS A 236 1.25 -2.25 -13.57
N PRO A 237 2.03 -1.17 -13.40
CA PRO A 237 1.59 0.18 -13.76
C PRO A 237 1.24 0.37 -15.24
N ARG A 238 1.80 -0.45 -16.14
CA ARG A 238 1.62 -0.35 -17.59
C ARG A 238 1.14 -1.63 -18.29
N LEU A 239 1.19 -2.79 -17.62
CA LEU A 239 0.75 -4.07 -18.15
C LEU A 239 -0.46 -4.56 -17.33
N PRO A 240 -1.69 -4.15 -17.67
CA PRO A 240 -2.86 -4.33 -16.82
C PRO A 240 -3.29 -5.79 -16.62
N ASN A 241 -2.69 -6.72 -17.32
CA ASN A 241 -2.92 -8.15 -17.17
C ASN A 241 -1.95 -8.83 -16.21
N VAL A 242 -0.90 -8.12 -15.78
CA VAL A 242 0.12 -8.64 -14.85
C VAL A 242 -0.20 -8.16 -13.44
N ILE A 243 -0.44 -9.09 -12.53
CA ILE A 243 -0.77 -8.81 -11.15
C ILE A 243 0.16 -9.59 -10.24
N LEU A 244 0.86 -8.87 -9.36
CA LEU A 244 1.62 -9.42 -8.25
C LEU A 244 0.70 -9.51 -7.04
N PHE A 245 0.82 -10.57 -6.25
CA PHE A 245 0.19 -10.65 -4.94
C PHE A 245 1.10 -11.38 -3.96
N CYS A 246 0.89 -11.13 -2.67
CA CYS A 246 1.67 -11.79 -1.64
C CYS A 246 0.84 -12.76 -0.82
N HIS A 247 1.47 -13.86 -0.39
CA HIS A 247 1.03 -14.58 0.79
C HIS A 247 1.54 -13.84 2.04
N GLU A 248 0.63 -13.51 2.94
CA GLU A 248 0.96 -12.82 4.18
C GLU A 248 1.07 -13.81 5.35
N GLY A 249 1.86 -13.45 6.37
CA GLY A 249 2.05 -14.29 7.56
C GLY A 249 3.46 -14.18 8.16
N GLY A 250 4.23 -13.18 7.74
CA GLY A 250 5.58 -12.94 8.29
C GLY A 250 6.50 -14.15 8.09
N SER A 251 7.19 -14.56 9.14
CA SER A 251 8.15 -15.70 9.11
C SER A 251 7.52 -17.08 8.89
N TYR A 252 6.19 -17.19 8.92
CA TYR A 252 5.50 -18.44 8.60
C TYR A 252 5.41 -18.70 7.10
N VAL A 253 5.63 -17.67 6.27
CA VAL A 253 5.50 -17.75 4.80
C VAL A 253 6.79 -18.23 4.18
N THR A 254 6.72 -19.35 3.45
CA THR A 254 7.89 -19.93 2.73
C THR A 254 8.01 -19.42 1.29
N GLN A 255 6.94 -18.92 0.70
CA GLN A 255 6.91 -18.31 -0.62
C GLN A 255 5.95 -17.11 -0.59
N ARG A 256 6.47 -15.89 -0.65
CA ARG A 256 5.69 -14.67 -0.49
C ARG A 256 5.13 -14.12 -1.79
N MET A 257 5.98 -13.86 -2.78
CA MET A 257 5.59 -13.13 -3.99
C MET A 257 5.16 -14.05 -5.12
N TRP A 258 3.98 -13.79 -5.67
CA TRP A 258 3.37 -14.56 -6.75
C TRP A 258 2.92 -13.63 -7.88
N ILE A 259 3.13 -14.05 -9.12
CA ILE A 259 2.64 -13.35 -10.33
C ILE A 259 1.56 -14.18 -11.00
N VAL A 260 0.51 -13.50 -11.43
CA VAL A 260 -0.50 -14.05 -12.33
C VAL A 260 -0.66 -13.12 -13.54
N ASP A 261 -0.65 -13.73 -14.75
CA ASP A 261 -0.99 -13.04 -16.00
C ASP A 261 -2.40 -13.46 -16.43
N ILE A 262 -3.33 -12.50 -16.40
CA ILE A 262 -4.73 -12.76 -16.74
C ILE A 262 -5.02 -12.75 -18.24
N SER A 263 -4.06 -12.45 -19.11
CA SER A 263 -4.18 -12.66 -20.55
C SER A 263 -4.22 -14.15 -20.91
N VAL A 264 -3.66 -15.00 -20.03
CA VAL A 264 -3.74 -16.46 -20.16
C VAL A 264 -5.13 -16.92 -19.69
N VAL A 265 -6.00 -17.24 -20.65
CA VAL A 265 -7.39 -17.64 -20.36
C VAL A 265 -7.50 -19.09 -19.90
N ARG A 266 -6.79 -19.99 -20.59
CA ARG A 266 -6.82 -21.45 -20.27
C ARG A 266 -5.55 -21.87 -19.56
N GLY A 267 -5.68 -22.62 -18.46
CA GLY A 267 -4.53 -23.09 -17.69
C GLY A 267 -3.76 -21.98 -16.97
N ARG A 268 -4.41 -20.86 -16.66
CA ARG A 268 -3.83 -19.77 -15.87
C ARG A 268 -3.25 -20.32 -14.57
N LYS A 269 -2.03 -19.90 -14.25
CA LYS A 269 -1.31 -20.27 -13.04
C LYS A 269 -0.77 -19.02 -12.38
N ALA A 270 -0.77 -18.99 -11.05
CA ALA A 270 0.12 -18.12 -10.29
C ALA A 270 1.48 -18.82 -10.16
N VAL A 271 2.53 -18.07 -10.42
CA VAL A 271 3.91 -18.57 -10.34
C VAL A 271 4.71 -17.73 -9.34
N PRO A 272 5.65 -18.33 -8.59
CA PRO A 272 6.56 -17.58 -7.74
C PRO A 272 7.33 -16.55 -8.58
N LEU A 273 7.29 -15.26 -8.19
CA LEU A 273 8.12 -14.24 -8.85
C LEU A 273 9.60 -14.42 -8.53
N TYR A 274 9.90 -14.66 -7.26
CA TYR A 274 11.22 -14.97 -6.73
C TYR A 274 11.09 -16.25 -5.89
N PRO A 275 11.52 -17.42 -6.42
CA PRO A 275 11.46 -18.67 -5.66
C PRO A 275 12.33 -18.60 -4.42
N GLN A 276 11.72 -18.62 -3.24
CA GLN A 276 12.40 -18.54 -1.96
C GLN A 276 12.93 -19.92 -1.53
N ARG A 277 14.15 -19.93 -0.99
CA ARG A 277 14.77 -21.09 -0.35
C ARG A 277 14.49 -21.07 1.16
N PRO A 278 14.71 -22.16 1.88
CA PRO A 278 14.72 -22.16 3.33
C PRO A 278 15.65 -21.06 3.87
N ASN A 279 15.24 -20.38 4.95
CA ASN A 279 15.94 -19.24 5.59
C ASN A 279 15.98 -17.96 4.77
N GLU A 280 15.24 -17.87 3.68
CA GLU A 280 15.05 -16.63 2.91
C GLU A 280 13.70 -16.00 3.26
N TYR A 281 13.70 -14.67 3.39
CA TYR A 281 12.50 -13.88 3.72
C TYR A 281 12.39 -12.67 2.82
N CYS A 282 11.26 -12.53 2.13
CA CYS A 282 10.96 -11.41 1.26
C CYS A 282 9.79 -10.61 1.84
N VAL A 283 9.87 -9.28 1.78
CA VAL A 283 8.81 -8.38 2.27
C VAL A 283 8.78 -7.07 1.51
N HIS A 284 7.69 -6.33 1.70
CA HIS A 284 7.49 -4.94 1.28
C HIS A 284 7.72 -4.75 -0.23
N GLU A 285 7.16 -5.69 -1.00
CA GLU A 285 7.13 -5.63 -2.45
C GLU A 285 6.25 -4.49 -2.96
N TYR A 286 6.70 -3.84 -4.03
CA TYR A 286 5.97 -2.79 -4.74
C TYR A 286 6.38 -2.77 -6.22
N PHE A 287 5.50 -2.32 -7.11
CA PHE A 287 5.92 -1.98 -8.46
C PHE A 287 6.57 -0.60 -8.48
N THR A 288 7.76 -0.51 -9.07
CA THR A 288 8.40 0.77 -9.37
C THR A 288 7.64 1.47 -10.50
N ARG A 289 7.83 2.78 -10.66
CA ARG A 289 7.26 3.54 -11.79
C ARG A 289 7.70 2.99 -13.16
N GLN A 290 8.84 2.28 -13.22
CA GLN A 290 9.32 1.62 -14.43
C GLN A 290 8.70 0.23 -14.67
N GLY A 291 8.01 -0.36 -13.67
CA GLY A 291 7.37 -1.66 -13.76
C GLY A 291 8.26 -2.83 -13.31
N GLU A 292 9.41 -2.57 -12.70
CA GLU A 292 10.13 -3.60 -11.95
C GLU A 292 9.46 -3.78 -10.57
N VAL A 293 9.68 -4.90 -9.93
CA VAL A 293 9.29 -5.13 -8.55
C VAL A 293 10.47 -4.83 -7.63
N GLY A 294 10.33 -3.80 -6.81
CA GLY A 294 11.23 -3.53 -5.69
C GLY A 294 10.77 -4.31 -4.46
N PHE A 295 11.69 -4.89 -3.71
CA PHE A 295 11.38 -5.61 -2.46
C PHE A 295 12.59 -5.70 -1.56
N GLN A 296 12.36 -6.04 -0.31
CA GLN A 296 13.42 -6.34 0.64
C GLN A 296 13.60 -7.83 0.78
N TYR A 297 14.84 -8.26 0.82
CA TYR A 297 15.25 -9.64 0.97
C TYR A 297 16.16 -9.78 2.19
N GLU A 298 15.93 -10.82 2.96
CA GLU A 298 16.68 -11.17 4.15
C GLU A 298 17.05 -12.65 4.09
N VAL A 299 18.28 -12.98 4.44
CA VAL A 299 18.77 -14.34 4.47
C VAL A 299 19.72 -14.54 5.64
N GLU A 300 19.65 -15.70 6.27
CA GLU A 300 20.61 -16.12 7.28
C GLU A 300 21.67 -17.00 6.64
N ARG A 301 22.94 -16.58 6.74
CA ARG A 301 24.12 -17.31 6.27
C ARG A 301 25.16 -17.36 7.36
N GLU A 302 25.65 -18.55 7.70
CA GLU A 302 26.71 -18.77 8.70
C GLU A 302 26.41 -18.05 10.04
N GLY A 303 25.14 -18.06 10.47
CA GLY A 303 24.68 -17.41 11.70
C GLY A 303 24.62 -15.88 11.63
N LYS A 304 24.80 -15.28 10.45
CA LYS A 304 24.66 -13.85 10.21
C LYS A 304 23.43 -13.58 9.36
N ARG A 305 22.68 -12.57 9.73
CA ARG A 305 21.52 -12.11 8.98
C ARG A 305 21.95 -10.98 8.06
N GLU A 306 21.77 -11.19 6.77
CA GLU A 306 22.04 -10.22 5.73
C GLU A 306 20.74 -9.65 5.18
N HIS A 307 20.72 -8.36 4.90
CA HIS A 307 19.57 -7.63 4.39
C HIS A 307 19.91 -6.98 3.05
N TYR A 308 18.95 -7.03 2.11
CA TYR A 308 19.15 -6.50 0.76
C TYR A 308 17.96 -5.68 0.31
N ASN A 309 18.19 -4.62 -0.46
CA ASN A 309 17.22 -4.07 -1.37
C ASN A 309 17.34 -4.78 -2.70
N CYS A 310 16.22 -5.21 -3.27
CA CYS A 310 16.19 -5.99 -4.49
C CYS A 310 15.27 -5.38 -5.53
N PHE A 311 15.60 -5.58 -6.81
CA PHE A 311 14.75 -5.27 -7.94
C PHE A 311 14.72 -6.47 -8.87
N ILE A 312 13.55 -6.82 -9.40
CA ILE A 312 13.33 -7.94 -10.32
C ILE A 312 12.25 -7.54 -11.35
N ARG A 313 12.37 -8.01 -12.57
CA ARG A 313 11.29 -7.84 -13.55
C ARG A 313 10.10 -8.73 -13.20
N HIS A 314 8.91 -8.33 -13.62
CA HIS A 314 7.67 -9.08 -13.37
C HIS A 314 7.67 -10.52 -13.92
N ASP A 315 8.55 -10.83 -14.85
CA ASP A 315 8.75 -12.17 -15.42
C ASP A 315 9.81 -13.02 -14.68
N GLY A 316 10.34 -12.52 -13.56
CA GLY A 316 11.35 -13.19 -12.75
C GLY A 316 12.78 -13.04 -13.26
N THR A 317 13.01 -12.24 -14.31
CA THR A 317 14.34 -12.00 -14.86
C THR A 317 14.99 -10.73 -14.28
N TRP A 318 16.29 -10.55 -14.57
CA TRP A 318 17.05 -9.34 -14.24
C TRP A 318 17.03 -8.95 -12.76
N ILE A 319 17.26 -9.93 -11.88
CA ILE A 319 17.36 -9.64 -10.45
C ILE A 319 18.64 -8.84 -10.14
N ARG A 320 18.46 -7.78 -9.36
CA ARG A 320 19.53 -6.95 -8.80
C ARG A 320 19.37 -6.93 -7.29
N GLN A 321 20.46 -7.20 -6.57
CA GLN A 321 20.47 -7.28 -5.11
C GLN A 321 21.58 -6.38 -4.57
N PHE A 322 21.25 -5.56 -3.57
CA PHE A 322 22.17 -4.59 -2.98
C PHE A 322 22.21 -4.79 -1.46
N LEU A 323 23.34 -5.29 -0.98
CA LEU A 323 23.57 -5.55 0.45
C LEU A 323 23.47 -4.25 1.24
N LEU A 324 22.64 -4.25 2.26
CA LEU A 324 22.52 -3.16 3.22
C LEU A 324 23.66 -3.23 4.27
N PRO A 325 24.20 -2.09 4.74
CA PRO A 325 25.26 -2.07 5.76
C PRO A 325 24.75 -2.45 7.16
N GLY A 326 23.44 -2.60 7.35
CA GLY A 326 22.79 -2.89 8.63
C GLY A 326 21.40 -3.44 8.46
N PRO A 327 20.56 -3.39 9.49
CA PRO A 327 19.17 -3.83 9.43
C PRO A 327 18.41 -3.13 8.29
N ARG A 328 17.47 -3.85 7.67
CA ARG A 328 16.62 -3.26 6.66
C ARG A 328 15.65 -2.22 7.25
N PRO A 329 15.24 -1.22 6.48
CA PRO A 329 14.09 -0.38 6.80
C PRO A 329 12.80 -1.21 6.93
N SER A 330 11.76 -0.64 7.51
CA SER A 330 10.44 -1.30 7.52
C SER A 330 9.83 -1.26 6.12
N HIS A 331 9.60 -0.07 5.54
CA HIS A 331 9.06 0.08 4.18
C HIS A 331 10.05 0.83 3.30
N ILE A 332 10.04 0.52 2.00
CA ILE A 332 10.90 1.18 1.01
C ILE A 332 10.13 1.56 -0.23
N GLN A 333 10.54 2.63 -0.90
CA GLN A 333 10.12 2.98 -2.26
C GLN A 333 11.29 3.57 -3.04
N SER A 334 11.34 3.34 -4.35
CA SER A 334 12.32 3.95 -5.25
C SER A 334 11.79 5.20 -5.94
N ASN A 335 12.70 6.09 -6.30
CA ASN A 335 12.44 7.20 -7.20
C ASN A 335 12.11 6.72 -8.64
N SER A 336 11.85 7.63 -9.56
CA SER A 336 11.34 7.33 -10.90
C SER A 336 12.28 6.47 -11.75
N ASP A 337 13.60 6.56 -11.56
CA ASP A 337 14.61 5.83 -12.33
C ASP A 337 15.28 4.67 -11.57
N ASN A 338 14.80 4.37 -10.34
CA ASN A 338 15.32 3.33 -9.45
C ASN A 338 16.79 3.53 -9.01
N THR A 339 17.33 4.75 -9.09
CA THR A 339 18.70 5.07 -8.64
C THR A 339 18.77 5.40 -7.17
N LEU A 340 17.66 5.84 -6.60
CA LEU A 340 17.52 6.24 -5.20
C LEU A 340 16.34 5.50 -4.57
N VAL A 341 16.55 4.99 -3.36
CA VAL A 341 15.51 4.35 -2.55
C VAL A 341 15.38 5.11 -1.24
N VAL A 342 14.17 5.36 -0.80
CA VAL A 342 13.87 5.85 0.55
C VAL A 342 13.33 4.73 1.41
N GLY A 343 13.67 4.74 2.70
CA GLY A 343 13.15 3.80 3.69
C GLY A 343 12.80 4.45 5.00
N ASP A 344 11.74 3.94 5.66
CA ASP A 344 11.42 4.29 7.04
C ASP A 344 12.14 3.31 7.98
N CYS A 345 13.26 3.72 8.52
CA CYS A 345 14.07 2.89 9.39
C CYS A 345 13.35 2.52 10.71
N GLY A 346 13.96 1.66 11.51
CA GLY A 346 13.46 1.28 12.82
C GLY A 346 12.63 -0.01 12.87
N TYR A 347 12.69 -0.89 11.86
CA TYR A 347 11.98 -2.18 11.92
C TYR A 347 12.40 -3.05 13.11
N LEU A 348 13.69 -3.07 13.45
CA LEU A 348 14.23 -3.85 14.58
C LEU A 348 14.46 -3.00 15.83
N GLY A 349 13.94 -1.79 15.86
CA GLY A 349 14.14 -0.81 16.92
C GLY A 349 14.69 0.51 16.41
N PRO A 350 15.14 1.40 17.31
CA PRO A 350 15.75 2.68 16.95
C PRO A 350 16.98 2.52 16.05
N ASP A 351 17.20 3.53 15.20
CA ASP A 351 18.34 3.56 14.27
C ASP A 351 19.65 3.92 14.94
N ASP A 352 19.60 4.42 16.16
CA ASP A 352 20.77 4.72 16.95
C ASP A 352 20.62 4.41 18.45
N LYS A 353 21.72 4.49 19.19
CA LYS A 353 21.79 4.24 20.63
C LYS A 353 20.98 5.22 21.47
N ASP A 354 20.62 6.37 20.91
CA ASP A 354 19.84 7.40 21.60
C ASP A 354 18.34 7.23 21.41
N GLY A 355 17.92 6.12 20.80
CA GLY A 355 16.51 5.77 20.61
C GLY A 355 15.83 6.55 19.48
N ARG A 356 16.59 7.05 18.51
CA ARG A 356 16.06 7.88 17.43
C ARG A 356 15.74 7.07 16.19
N TYR A 357 14.79 7.57 15.39
CA TYR A 357 14.35 6.97 14.15
C TYR A 357 14.47 7.98 13.01
N TYR A 358 14.89 7.51 11.84
CA TYR A 358 15.16 8.36 10.68
C TYR A 358 14.45 7.85 9.43
N MET A 359 14.10 8.77 8.54
CA MET A 359 13.95 8.49 7.13
C MET A 359 15.33 8.39 6.52
N SER A 360 15.60 7.36 5.72
CA SER A 360 16.91 7.14 5.12
C SER A 360 16.83 7.07 3.61
N LEU A 361 17.82 7.67 2.95
CA LEU A 361 18.05 7.54 1.51
C LEU A 361 19.14 6.52 1.24
N MET A 362 18.97 5.72 0.20
CA MET A 362 19.86 4.66 -0.19
C MET A 362 20.20 4.76 -1.68
N THR A 363 21.48 4.87 -2.00
CA THR A 363 21.99 4.71 -3.36
C THR A 363 22.59 3.32 -3.53
N HIS A 364 22.63 2.81 -4.74
CA HIS A 364 23.03 1.45 -5.04
C HIS A 364 24.23 1.44 -6.02
N ALA A 365 25.31 0.78 -5.64
CA ALA A 365 26.47 0.60 -6.49
C ALA A 365 27.18 -0.72 -6.14
N GLU A 366 27.71 -1.43 -7.13
CA GLU A 366 28.57 -2.61 -6.96
C GLU A 366 27.99 -3.68 -6.01
N GLY A 367 26.68 -3.94 -6.10
CA GLY A 367 25.98 -4.92 -5.25
C GLY A 367 25.80 -4.49 -3.79
N ARG A 368 26.03 -3.22 -3.46
CA ARG A 368 25.90 -2.67 -2.11
C ARG A 368 25.03 -1.43 -2.09
N ALA A 369 24.30 -1.24 -0.99
CA ALA A 369 23.60 0.00 -0.70
C ALA A 369 24.48 0.91 0.18
N ARG A 370 24.52 2.20 -0.15
CA ARG A 370 25.01 3.25 0.72
C ARG A 370 23.83 3.96 1.34
N VAL A 371 23.76 4.00 2.66
CA VAL A 371 22.64 4.55 3.42
C VAL A 371 23.08 5.88 4.03
N ARG A 372 22.24 6.90 3.88
CA ARG A 372 22.36 8.20 4.57
C ARG A 372 21.03 8.58 5.21
N ARG A 373 21.09 9.24 6.36
CA ARG A 373 19.91 9.76 7.05
C ARG A 373 19.38 10.98 6.29
N LEU A 374 18.06 11.01 6.02
CA LEU A 374 17.42 12.15 5.41
C LEU A 374 16.92 13.11 6.47
N CYS A 375 16.09 12.64 7.39
CA CYS A 375 15.56 13.46 8.49
C CYS A 375 15.06 12.56 9.63
N ARG A 376 14.88 13.13 10.81
CA ARG A 376 14.25 12.45 11.95
C ARG A 376 12.77 12.21 11.71
N ARG A 377 12.26 11.15 12.29
CA ARG A 377 10.84 10.90 12.44
C ARG A 377 10.50 10.41 13.85
N VAL A 378 9.26 10.57 14.28
CA VAL A 378 8.73 9.98 15.51
C VAL A 378 7.81 8.83 15.14
N PRO A 379 8.12 7.58 15.52
CA PRO A 379 7.26 6.43 15.29
C PRO A 379 6.10 6.40 16.29
N GLY A 380 5.17 5.46 16.07
CA GLY A 380 4.11 5.08 17.02
C GLY A 380 3.83 3.59 16.89
N ASP A 381 2.84 3.09 17.63
CA ASP A 381 2.58 1.66 17.81
C ASP A 381 1.51 1.10 16.84
N SER A 382 1.06 1.87 15.86
CA SER A 382 0.04 1.45 14.90
C SER A 382 0.62 1.33 13.49
N GLN A 383 -0.06 0.59 12.61
CA GLN A 383 0.28 0.55 11.19
C GLN A 383 0.29 1.95 10.54
N TYR A 384 -0.58 2.86 11.00
CA TYR A 384 -0.65 4.24 10.48
C TYR A 384 0.53 5.11 10.91
N SER A 385 1.25 4.73 11.96
CA SER A 385 2.42 5.45 12.45
C SER A 385 3.74 5.02 11.81
N HIS A 386 3.72 4.03 10.89
CA HIS A 386 4.87 3.77 10.04
C HIS A 386 5.08 4.92 9.05
N GLY A 387 6.33 5.16 8.65
CA GLY A 387 6.68 6.26 7.75
C GLY A 387 6.01 6.15 6.39
N HIS A 388 5.97 4.94 5.83
CA HIS A 388 5.42 4.61 4.51
C HIS A 388 5.91 5.57 3.42
N PRO A 389 7.24 5.81 3.30
CA PRO A 389 7.74 6.90 2.46
C PRO A 389 7.40 6.73 0.99
N VAL A 390 7.07 7.85 0.34
CA VAL A 390 6.86 7.91 -1.11
C VAL A 390 7.57 9.13 -1.70
N PHE A 391 8.21 8.95 -2.87
CA PHE A 391 8.77 10.09 -3.60
C PHE A 391 7.68 10.92 -4.24
N SER A 392 7.88 12.24 -4.32
CA SER A 392 7.10 13.10 -5.20
C SER A 392 7.29 12.71 -6.67
N LEU A 393 6.37 13.18 -7.53
CA LEU A 393 6.42 12.81 -8.96
C LEU A 393 7.63 13.38 -9.69
N ASP A 394 8.27 14.42 -9.15
CA ASP A 394 9.51 15.05 -9.65
C ASP A 394 10.77 14.60 -8.89
N ASP A 395 10.66 13.57 -8.03
CA ASP A 395 11.73 12.99 -7.20
C ASP A 395 12.44 13.95 -6.22
N LYS A 396 11.91 15.16 -6.02
CA LYS A 396 12.58 16.16 -5.17
C LYS A 396 12.23 16.04 -3.70
N TRP A 397 11.08 15.46 -3.38
CA TRP A 397 10.58 15.34 -2.02
C TRP A 397 10.23 13.91 -1.68
N VAL A 398 10.33 13.59 -0.39
CA VAL A 398 9.80 12.36 0.20
C VAL A 398 8.69 12.71 1.16
N LEU A 399 7.47 12.21 0.93
CA LEU A 399 6.34 12.29 1.84
C LEU A 399 6.40 11.14 2.83
N TYR A 400 6.07 11.40 4.11
CA TYR A 400 6.08 10.38 5.14
C TYR A 400 5.18 10.73 6.33
N ASN A 401 4.76 9.71 7.10
CA ASN A 401 4.06 9.89 8.36
C ASN A 401 5.03 10.02 9.53
N SER A 402 4.71 10.88 10.49
CA SER A 402 5.42 11.04 11.76
C SER A 402 4.45 11.46 12.85
N MET A 403 4.72 11.07 14.10
CA MET A 403 3.86 11.41 15.23
C MET A 403 4.16 12.80 15.79
N ILE A 404 3.12 13.48 16.27
CA ILE A 404 3.23 14.62 17.19
C ILE A 404 2.37 14.27 18.41
N GLY A 405 3.03 14.01 19.53
CA GLY A 405 2.34 13.46 20.69
C GLY A 405 1.66 12.15 20.35
N LYS A 406 0.32 12.11 20.37
CA LYS A 406 -0.48 10.92 20.05
C LYS A 406 -1.14 10.97 18.67
N THR A 407 -0.93 12.03 17.88
CA THR A 407 -1.57 12.20 16.57
C THR A 407 -0.62 11.92 15.41
N HIS A 408 -1.15 11.29 14.38
CA HIS A 408 -0.44 11.05 13.12
C HIS A 408 -0.45 12.33 12.29
N ASN A 409 0.73 12.70 11.74
CA ASN A 409 0.88 13.87 10.91
C ASN A 409 1.74 13.58 9.68
N ILE A 410 1.56 14.39 8.65
CA ILE A 410 2.22 14.22 7.36
C ILE A 410 3.31 15.26 7.21
N TYR A 411 4.46 14.78 6.77
CA TYR A 411 5.66 15.56 6.51
C TYR A 411 6.20 15.28 5.12
N MET A 412 6.97 16.20 4.60
CA MET A 412 7.80 15.98 3.42
C MET A 412 9.21 16.53 3.64
N ALA A 413 10.23 15.80 3.17
CA ALA A 413 11.64 16.19 3.26
C ALA A 413 12.24 16.36 1.87
N ASP A 414 13.02 17.40 1.67
CA ASP A 414 13.72 17.69 0.42
C ASP A 414 14.94 16.78 0.26
N VAL A 415 14.92 15.94 -0.76
CA VAL A 415 15.94 14.94 -1.07
C VAL A 415 17.30 15.56 -1.35
N ASN A 416 17.32 16.78 -1.90
CA ASN A 416 18.52 17.48 -2.34
C ASN A 416 19.10 18.43 -1.27
N SER A 417 18.45 18.55 -0.13
CA SER A 417 18.87 19.49 0.92
C SER A 417 19.96 18.95 1.85
N ILE A 418 20.29 17.66 1.73
CA ILE A 418 21.40 17.04 2.45
C ILE A 418 22.56 16.77 1.50
N GLY A 419 23.75 17.21 1.89
CA GLY A 419 25.01 17.03 1.12
C GLY A 419 25.53 15.59 1.12
#